data_30e51bb08abab0af7664f43d3ccc5af7
#
_entry.id   30e51bb08abab0af7664f43d3ccc5af7
#
_cell.length_a   1.000
_cell.length_b   1.000
_cell.length_c   1.000
_cell.angle_alpha   90.00
_cell.angle_beta   90.00
_cell.angle_gamma   90.00
#
_symmetry.space_group_name_H-M   'P 1'
#
loop_
_entity.id
_entity.type
_entity.pdbx_description
1 polymer ?
#
loop_
_entity_poly.entity_id
_entity_poly.type
_entity_poly.pdbx_seq_one_letter_code
_entity_poly.pdbx_strand_id
1 'polypeptide(L)'
;MTAENPPTTESSVMPVAAIAGIIATVAVFAISQGLSYPLLSFILQRQGLSPAMIGVSAAMTPLGFIVSSFFIPALSRQFGAARLALACAALAALLLAAIATRQDIWTWFPLRFLLGFAANPLYVISETWMIAMAPPAKRGRLMGIYASIVSAGFAIGPLTLALVGTEGWPPFLVGISAFVLCGAILLAVLPRMPEMQDEKQPTSVAGFVLVAPLLLFAVFTAAAFEQGLLALFSVYGAAHGSSEQRISALLTVFIAGNVALQIPLGALAERVGATRVMLLCALFAAVGCALLPVLLPTLLIWPVAFVWGAVAFGIYTMGLIQLGENFSGSMLMTGNAAFALAWGTGGIAGPPLTGTVMDLIGVQGLPLALALLCGALAVGVFVSLVSQRRPAR
;
A
#
# COMPACT_ATOMS: atom_id res chain seq x y z
N MET A 1 -51.66 24.24 -22.13
CA MET A 1 -51.34 22.99 -21.42
C MET A 1 -50.33 22.28 -22.29
N THR A 2 -49.04 22.55 -22.05
CA THR A 2 -47.94 21.84 -22.67
C THR A 2 -47.54 20.71 -21.76
N ALA A 3 -47.72 19.48 -22.23
CA ALA A 3 -47.34 18.27 -21.49
C ALA A 3 -45.79 18.22 -21.42
N GLU A 4 -45.24 18.44 -20.24
CA GLU A 4 -43.82 18.10 -19.96
C GLU A 4 -43.68 16.56 -20.02
N ASN A 5 -42.87 16.12 -21.00
CA ASN A 5 -42.42 14.75 -21.05
C ASN A 5 -41.59 14.48 -19.76
N PRO A 6 -41.84 13.38 -19.02
CA PRO A 6 -40.99 13.02 -17.92
C PRO A 6 -39.58 12.70 -18.43
N PRO A 7 -38.52 13.04 -17.67
CA PRO A 7 -37.16 12.75 -18.09
C PRO A 7 -37.02 11.24 -18.25
N THR A 8 -36.64 10.80 -19.43
CA THR A 8 -36.25 9.42 -19.70
C THR A 8 -35.11 9.07 -18.78
N THR A 9 -35.36 8.21 -17.81
CA THR A 9 -34.31 7.51 -17.04
C THR A 9 -33.54 6.65 -18.04
N GLU A 10 -32.51 7.21 -18.64
CA GLU A 10 -31.46 6.40 -19.26
C GLU A 10 -30.90 5.50 -18.14
N SER A 11 -31.26 4.23 -18.19
CA SER A 11 -30.61 3.19 -17.42
C SER A 11 -29.14 3.18 -17.88
N SER A 12 -28.28 3.88 -17.18
CA SER A 12 -26.83 3.88 -17.45
C SER A 12 -26.34 2.45 -17.29
N VAL A 13 -26.25 1.76 -18.42
CA VAL A 13 -25.68 0.41 -18.48
C VAL A 13 -24.26 0.53 -17.91
N MET A 14 -24.02 -0.13 -16.79
CA MET A 14 -22.74 -0.13 -16.13
C MET A 14 -21.66 -0.57 -17.12
N PRO A 15 -20.59 0.19 -17.37
CA PRO A 15 -19.57 -0.14 -18.37
C PRO A 15 -18.66 -1.26 -17.86
N VAL A 16 -19.22 -2.47 -17.74
CA VAL A 16 -18.58 -3.65 -17.10
C VAL A 16 -17.21 -3.94 -17.74
N ALA A 17 -17.10 -3.82 -19.06
CA ALA A 17 -15.84 -4.08 -19.77
C ALA A 17 -14.76 -3.03 -19.39
N ALA A 18 -15.13 -1.77 -19.24
CA ALA A 18 -14.21 -0.71 -18.82
C ALA A 18 -13.75 -0.91 -17.37
N ILE A 19 -14.69 -1.18 -16.47
CA ILE A 19 -14.41 -1.48 -15.06
C ILE A 19 -13.50 -2.70 -14.93
N ALA A 20 -13.82 -3.80 -15.64
CA ALA A 20 -12.99 -5.00 -15.64
C ALA A 20 -11.58 -4.73 -16.19
N GLY A 21 -11.46 -3.90 -17.22
CA GLY A 21 -10.17 -3.50 -17.78
C GLY A 21 -9.32 -2.68 -16.80
N ILE A 22 -9.91 -1.73 -16.07
CA ILE A 22 -9.19 -0.98 -15.02
C ILE A 22 -8.74 -1.91 -13.90
N ILE A 23 -9.61 -2.79 -13.43
CA ILE A 23 -9.27 -3.76 -12.39
C ILE A 23 -8.11 -4.66 -12.85
N ALA A 24 -8.16 -5.17 -14.08
CA ALA A 24 -7.09 -5.97 -14.65
C ALA A 24 -5.77 -5.17 -14.77
N THR A 25 -5.82 -3.92 -15.21
CA THR A 25 -4.65 -3.04 -15.28
C THR A 25 -3.97 -2.90 -13.93
N VAL A 26 -4.75 -2.60 -12.90
CA VAL A 26 -4.21 -2.39 -11.54
C VAL A 26 -3.72 -3.69 -10.92
N ALA A 27 -4.42 -4.80 -11.14
CA ALA A 27 -3.98 -6.12 -10.66
C ALA A 27 -2.59 -6.47 -11.19
N VAL A 28 -2.40 -6.29 -12.51
CA VAL A 28 -1.13 -6.63 -13.17
C VAL A 28 0.01 -5.70 -12.71
N PHE A 29 -0.24 -4.40 -12.61
CA PHE A 29 0.76 -3.49 -12.13
C PHE A 29 1.10 -3.71 -10.64
N ALA A 30 0.12 -4.07 -9.80
CA ALA A 30 0.33 -4.40 -8.39
C ALA A 30 1.26 -5.60 -8.21
N ILE A 31 1.25 -6.58 -9.14
CA ILE A 31 2.22 -7.69 -9.15
C ILE A 31 3.66 -7.16 -9.26
N SER A 32 3.92 -6.25 -10.19
CA SER A 32 5.25 -5.65 -10.35
C SER A 32 5.70 -4.88 -9.11
N GLN A 33 4.78 -4.17 -8.47
CA GLN A 33 5.08 -3.43 -7.24
C GLN A 33 5.40 -4.38 -6.08
N GLY A 34 4.55 -5.38 -5.83
CA GLY A 34 4.77 -6.37 -4.76
C GLY A 34 6.04 -7.19 -4.95
N LEU A 35 6.44 -7.45 -6.21
CA LEU A 35 7.69 -8.13 -6.55
C LEU A 35 8.91 -7.22 -6.32
N SER A 36 8.82 -5.94 -6.67
CA SER A 36 9.98 -5.04 -6.69
C SER A 36 10.54 -4.79 -5.30
N TYR A 37 9.72 -4.66 -4.25
CA TYR A 37 10.20 -4.39 -2.90
C TYR A 37 11.16 -5.46 -2.39
N PRO A 38 10.75 -6.74 -2.26
CA PRO A 38 11.65 -7.77 -1.75
C PRO A 38 12.79 -8.11 -2.73
N LEU A 39 12.56 -8.11 -4.05
CA LEU A 39 13.59 -8.39 -5.05
C LEU A 39 14.79 -7.45 -4.90
N LEU A 40 14.54 -6.15 -4.89
CA LEU A 40 15.60 -5.16 -4.79
C LEU A 40 16.33 -5.22 -3.44
N SER A 41 15.61 -5.56 -2.38
CA SER A 41 16.21 -5.75 -1.06
C SER A 41 17.11 -6.99 -1.00
N PHE A 42 16.72 -8.11 -1.61
CA PHE A 42 17.58 -9.30 -1.73
C PHE A 42 18.87 -9.00 -2.48
N ILE A 43 18.78 -8.27 -3.60
CA ILE A 43 19.96 -7.92 -4.39
C ILE A 43 20.92 -7.02 -3.59
N LEU A 44 20.41 -5.97 -2.93
CA LEU A 44 21.23 -5.07 -2.12
C LEU A 44 21.84 -5.79 -0.91
N GLN A 45 21.12 -6.73 -0.30
CA GLN A 45 21.63 -7.55 0.80
C GLN A 45 22.75 -8.47 0.33
N ARG A 46 22.64 -9.09 -0.85
CA ARG A 46 23.74 -9.90 -1.45
C ARG A 46 24.97 -9.05 -1.79
N GLN A 47 24.78 -7.76 -2.08
CA GLN A 47 25.91 -6.82 -2.29
C GLN A 47 26.57 -6.39 -0.98
N GLY A 48 26.09 -6.86 0.18
CA GLY A 48 26.65 -6.54 1.49
C GLY A 48 26.32 -5.15 2.00
N LEU A 49 25.26 -4.51 1.48
CA LEU A 49 24.83 -3.20 1.95
C LEU A 49 24.17 -3.30 3.31
N SER A 50 24.37 -2.26 4.14
CA SER A 50 23.79 -2.22 5.48
C SER A 50 22.26 -2.14 5.43
N PRO A 51 21.54 -2.67 6.42
CA PRO A 51 20.10 -2.55 6.57
C PRO A 51 19.59 -1.11 6.45
N ALA A 52 20.28 -0.12 7.02
CA ALA A 52 19.93 1.29 6.88
C ALA A 52 19.98 1.76 5.42
N MET A 53 21.02 1.41 4.67
CA MET A 53 21.14 1.77 3.25
C MET A 53 20.06 1.11 2.40
N ILE A 54 19.73 -0.16 2.67
CA ILE A 54 18.61 -0.87 2.03
C ILE A 54 17.30 -0.15 2.34
N GLY A 55 17.09 0.24 3.59
CA GLY A 55 15.92 0.99 4.04
C GLY A 55 15.80 2.36 3.36
N VAL A 56 16.89 3.13 3.27
CA VAL A 56 16.91 4.43 2.57
C VAL A 56 16.61 4.24 1.08
N SER A 57 17.18 3.21 0.45
CA SER A 57 16.87 2.88 -0.94
C SER A 57 15.38 2.53 -1.12
N ALA A 58 14.79 1.79 -0.19
CA ALA A 58 13.36 1.45 -0.22
C ALA A 58 12.46 2.68 -0.09
N ALA A 59 12.84 3.65 0.74
CA ALA A 59 12.11 4.90 0.95
C ALA A 59 12.00 5.79 -0.30
N MET A 60 12.87 5.60 -1.30
CA MET A 60 12.82 6.38 -2.55
C MET A 60 11.52 6.17 -3.32
N THR A 61 10.95 4.97 -3.32
CA THR A 61 9.70 4.67 -4.03
C THR A 61 8.51 5.42 -3.42
N PRO A 62 8.20 5.35 -2.11
CA PRO A 62 7.12 6.16 -1.52
C PRO A 62 7.40 7.66 -1.55
N LEU A 63 8.67 8.09 -1.55
CA LEU A 63 9.02 9.49 -1.80
C LEU A 63 8.58 9.94 -3.21
N GLY A 64 8.86 9.11 -4.21
CA GLY A 64 8.38 9.33 -5.58
C GLY A 64 6.85 9.41 -5.66
N PHE A 65 6.12 8.57 -4.92
CA PHE A 65 4.66 8.61 -4.83
C PHE A 65 4.16 9.96 -4.31
N ILE A 66 4.69 10.43 -3.17
CA ILE A 66 4.28 11.72 -2.59
C ILE A 66 4.56 12.86 -3.57
N VAL A 67 5.77 12.92 -4.12
CA VAL A 67 6.14 14.00 -5.03
C VAL A 67 5.27 14.00 -6.27
N SER A 68 5.03 12.85 -6.88
CA SER A 68 4.18 12.76 -8.09
C SER A 68 2.74 13.22 -7.84
N SER A 69 2.19 13.02 -6.64
CA SER A 69 0.82 13.41 -6.29
C SER A 69 0.56 14.90 -6.51
N PHE A 70 1.57 15.75 -6.33
CA PHE A 70 1.46 17.20 -6.60
C PHE A 70 1.40 17.53 -8.09
N PHE A 71 1.96 16.67 -8.95
CA PHE A 71 2.05 16.90 -10.38
C PHE A 71 0.93 16.23 -11.18
N ILE A 72 0.31 15.16 -10.65
CA ILE A 72 -0.74 14.39 -11.35
C ILE A 72 -1.86 15.28 -11.90
N PRO A 73 -2.46 16.22 -11.13
CA PRO A 73 -3.54 17.06 -11.64
C PRO A 73 -3.09 17.94 -12.84
N ALA A 74 -1.91 18.56 -12.73
CA ALA A 74 -1.37 19.41 -13.78
C ALA A 74 -1.02 18.61 -15.05
N LEU A 75 -0.36 17.46 -14.89
CA LEU A 75 0.01 16.59 -16.00
C LEU A 75 -1.23 15.97 -16.67
N SER A 76 -2.24 15.58 -15.88
CA SER A 76 -3.50 15.05 -16.41
C SER A 76 -4.27 16.08 -17.22
N ARG A 77 -4.24 17.36 -16.82
CA ARG A 77 -4.83 18.45 -17.61
C ARG A 77 -4.07 18.71 -18.90
N GLN A 78 -2.74 18.69 -18.84
CA GLN A 78 -1.89 19.01 -19.99
C GLN A 78 -1.89 17.90 -21.05
N PHE A 79 -1.78 16.65 -20.65
CA PHE A 79 -1.59 15.51 -21.56
C PHE A 79 -2.82 14.59 -21.67
N GLY A 80 -3.80 14.75 -20.77
CA GLY A 80 -4.93 13.83 -20.60
C GLY A 80 -4.55 12.65 -19.69
N ALA A 81 -5.46 12.26 -18.79
CA ALA A 81 -5.21 11.19 -17.82
C ALA A 81 -4.81 9.85 -18.46
N ALA A 82 -5.45 9.53 -19.57
CA ALA A 82 -5.21 8.31 -20.33
C ALA A 82 -3.80 8.22 -20.93
N ARG A 83 -3.34 9.30 -21.56
CA ARG A 83 -1.98 9.36 -22.13
C ARG A 83 -0.93 9.40 -21.04
N LEU A 84 -1.21 10.10 -19.93
CA LEU A 84 -0.35 10.12 -18.76
C LEU A 84 -0.18 8.71 -18.17
N ALA A 85 -1.27 7.96 -17.96
CA ALA A 85 -1.21 6.59 -17.46
C ALA A 85 -0.38 5.67 -18.39
N LEU A 86 -0.58 5.75 -19.69
CA LEU A 86 0.22 4.98 -20.67
C LEU A 86 1.71 5.34 -20.64
N ALA A 87 2.03 6.64 -20.61
CA ALA A 87 3.41 7.10 -20.52
C ALA A 87 4.06 6.64 -19.21
N CYS A 88 3.32 6.67 -18.11
CA CYS A 88 3.78 6.19 -16.80
C CYS A 88 4.01 4.67 -16.78
N ALA A 89 3.13 3.86 -17.41
CA ALA A 89 3.34 2.42 -17.51
C ALA A 89 4.59 2.09 -18.35
N ALA A 90 4.78 2.75 -19.48
CA ALA A 90 5.96 2.59 -20.31
C ALA A 90 7.24 3.04 -19.58
N LEU A 91 7.20 4.19 -18.91
CA LEU A 91 8.32 4.70 -18.11
C LEU A 91 8.68 3.74 -16.98
N ALA A 92 7.69 3.21 -16.26
CA ALA A 92 7.94 2.25 -15.17
C ALA A 92 8.59 0.95 -15.68
N ALA A 93 8.18 0.44 -16.85
CA ALA A 93 8.83 -0.70 -17.49
C ALA A 93 10.30 -0.42 -17.84
N LEU A 94 10.59 0.77 -18.43
CA LEU A 94 11.95 1.18 -18.76
C LEU A 94 12.83 1.39 -17.53
N LEU A 95 12.27 2.00 -16.46
CA LEU A 95 12.99 2.20 -15.21
C LEU A 95 13.32 0.87 -14.53
N LEU A 96 12.41 -0.08 -14.53
CA LEU A 96 12.67 -1.41 -13.97
C LEU A 96 13.72 -2.16 -14.82
N ALA A 97 13.72 -2.01 -16.13
CA ALA A 97 14.77 -2.53 -17.01
C ALA A 97 16.14 -1.85 -16.74
N ALA A 98 16.16 -0.54 -16.50
CA ALA A 98 17.37 0.19 -16.12
C ALA A 98 17.91 -0.28 -14.75
N ILE A 99 17.04 -0.53 -13.77
CA ILE A 99 17.41 -1.11 -12.47
C ILE A 99 18.03 -2.50 -12.66
N ALA A 100 17.47 -3.32 -13.54
CA ALA A 100 18.00 -4.67 -13.84
C ALA A 100 19.40 -4.65 -14.45
N THR A 101 19.67 -3.67 -15.33
CA THR A 101 20.98 -3.55 -16.02
C THR A 101 22.08 -2.89 -15.18
N ARG A 102 21.70 -1.98 -14.30
CA ARG A 102 22.61 -1.18 -13.48
C ARG A 102 22.38 -1.48 -12.00
N GLN A 103 23.00 -2.56 -11.51
CA GLN A 103 22.82 -3.02 -10.11
C GLN A 103 23.80 -2.29 -9.17
N ASP A 104 23.77 -0.96 -9.17
CA ASP A 104 24.53 -0.08 -8.31
C ASP A 104 23.59 0.77 -7.46
N ILE A 105 23.87 0.87 -6.16
CA ILE A 105 22.99 1.54 -5.19
C ILE A 105 22.80 3.03 -5.50
N TRP A 106 23.84 3.72 -5.95
CA TRP A 106 23.77 5.17 -6.23
C TRP A 106 22.88 5.46 -7.45
N THR A 107 22.95 4.60 -8.46
CA THR A 107 22.04 4.64 -9.62
C THR A 107 20.61 4.25 -9.22
N TRP A 108 20.45 3.36 -8.25
CA TRP A 108 19.13 2.91 -7.81
C TRP A 108 18.36 3.96 -7.02
N PHE A 109 18.99 4.87 -6.31
CA PHE A 109 18.28 5.96 -5.62
C PHE A 109 17.38 6.76 -6.58
N PRO A 110 17.90 7.39 -7.64
CA PRO A 110 17.05 8.12 -8.57
C PRO A 110 16.10 7.21 -9.37
N LEU A 111 16.53 6.00 -9.76
CA LEU A 111 15.66 5.09 -10.51
C LEU A 111 14.45 4.61 -9.68
N ARG A 112 14.62 4.30 -8.40
CA ARG A 112 13.53 3.92 -7.50
C ARG A 112 12.59 5.09 -7.21
N PHE A 113 13.14 6.29 -7.03
CA PHE A 113 12.34 7.50 -6.91
C PHE A 113 11.49 7.72 -8.17
N LEU A 114 12.09 7.66 -9.35
CA LEU A 114 11.37 7.82 -10.62
C LEU A 114 10.38 6.68 -10.86
N LEU A 115 10.70 5.45 -10.45
CA LEU A 115 9.77 4.32 -10.52
C LEU A 115 8.53 4.57 -9.66
N GLY A 116 8.70 5.07 -8.43
CA GLY A 116 7.59 5.49 -7.58
C GLY A 116 6.81 6.65 -8.20
N PHE A 117 7.50 7.64 -8.75
CA PHE A 117 6.89 8.79 -9.43
C PHE A 117 6.03 8.36 -10.62
N ALA A 118 6.49 7.38 -11.41
CA ALA A 118 5.74 6.83 -12.54
C ALA A 118 4.63 5.86 -12.12
N ALA A 119 4.78 5.14 -11.03
CA ALA A 119 3.80 4.16 -10.57
C ALA A 119 2.56 4.81 -9.93
N ASN A 120 2.72 5.90 -9.17
CA ASN A 120 1.63 6.54 -8.46
C ASN A 120 0.48 7.05 -9.38
N PRO A 121 0.73 7.67 -10.55
CA PRO A 121 -0.35 8.05 -11.46
C PRO A 121 -1.21 6.85 -11.91
N LEU A 122 -0.64 5.64 -12.01
CA LEU A 122 -1.41 4.45 -12.35
C LEU A 122 -2.44 4.09 -11.28
N TYR A 123 -2.09 4.26 -9.99
CA TYR A 123 -3.04 4.12 -8.88
C TYR A 123 -4.11 5.20 -8.90
N VAL A 124 -3.68 6.46 -8.85
CA VAL A 124 -4.58 7.60 -8.69
C VAL A 124 -5.58 7.70 -9.84
N ILE A 125 -5.12 7.57 -11.08
CA ILE A 125 -5.97 7.65 -12.28
C ILE A 125 -6.94 6.47 -12.33
N SER A 126 -6.47 5.25 -12.04
CA SER A 126 -7.32 4.05 -12.03
C SER A 126 -8.41 4.12 -10.96
N GLU A 127 -8.06 4.59 -9.76
CA GLU A 127 -9.00 4.79 -8.66
C GLU A 127 -10.05 5.85 -9.01
N THR A 128 -9.62 6.97 -9.58
CA THR A 128 -10.52 8.04 -10.03
C THR A 128 -11.49 7.54 -11.09
N TRP A 129 -11.03 6.79 -12.08
CA TRP A 129 -11.90 6.18 -13.09
C TRP A 129 -12.88 5.18 -12.48
N MET A 130 -12.43 4.36 -11.54
CA MET A 130 -13.31 3.43 -10.82
C MET A 130 -14.43 4.16 -10.09
N ILE A 131 -14.10 5.24 -9.37
CA ILE A 131 -15.08 6.06 -8.65
C ILE A 131 -16.07 6.72 -9.61
N ALA A 132 -15.58 7.28 -10.73
CA ALA A 132 -16.40 7.96 -11.72
C ALA A 132 -17.39 7.03 -12.43
N MET A 133 -16.98 5.79 -12.73
CA MET A 133 -17.83 4.82 -13.45
C MET A 133 -18.71 3.97 -12.53
N ALA A 134 -18.45 3.97 -11.22
CA ALA A 134 -19.21 3.19 -10.27
C ALA A 134 -20.55 3.85 -9.94
N PRO A 135 -21.70 3.17 -10.20
CA PRO A 135 -23.01 3.67 -9.78
C PRO A 135 -23.02 3.94 -8.28
N PRO A 136 -23.63 5.06 -7.79
CA PRO A 136 -23.61 5.42 -6.38
C PRO A 136 -24.03 4.28 -5.43
N ALA A 137 -25.06 3.53 -5.78
CA ALA A 137 -25.57 2.40 -4.98
C ALA A 137 -24.63 1.18 -4.91
N LYS A 138 -23.66 1.05 -5.83
CA LYS A 138 -22.72 -0.07 -5.92
C LYS A 138 -21.27 0.35 -5.72
N ARG A 139 -21.00 1.65 -5.53
CA ARG A 139 -19.65 2.22 -5.44
C ARG A 139 -18.80 1.55 -4.36
N GLY A 140 -19.34 1.43 -3.14
CA GLY A 140 -18.63 0.79 -2.04
C GLY A 140 -18.24 -0.66 -2.34
N ARG A 141 -19.15 -1.44 -2.91
CA ARG A 141 -18.87 -2.85 -3.29
C ARG A 141 -17.80 -2.94 -4.39
N LEU A 142 -17.86 -2.07 -5.41
CA LEU A 142 -16.88 -2.05 -6.50
C LEU A 142 -15.51 -1.62 -6.01
N MET A 143 -15.43 -0.60 -5.14
CA MET A 143 -14.17 -0.18 -4.52
C MET A 143 -13.59 -1.27 -3.60
N GLY A 144 -14.43 -2.01 -2.89
CA GLY A 144 -13.98 -3.17 -2.11
C GLY A 144 -13.39 -4.28 -2.99
N ILE A 145 -14.03 -4.60 -4.12
CA ILE A 145 -13.49 -5.58 -5.10
C ILE A 145 -12.16 -5.07 -5.69
N TYR A 146 -12.10 -3.80 -6.08
CA TYR A 146 -10.89 -3.16 -6.58
C TYR A 146 -9.73 -3.29 -5.57
N ALA A 147 -9.93 -2.88 -4.32
CA ALA A 147 -8.93 -2.97 -3.27
C ALA A 147 -8.48 -4.41 -2.99
N SER A 148 -9.40 -5.36 -2.98
CA SER A 148 -9.08 -6.78 -2.78
C SER A 148 -8.21 -7.34 -3.92
N ILE A 149 -8.51 -6.97 -5.16
CA ILE A 149 -7.76 -7.43 -6.34
C ILE A 149 -6.37 -6.76 -6.38
N VAL A 150 -6.26 -5.48 -6.03
CA VAL A 150 -4.97 -4.79 -5.87
C VAL A 150 -4.11 -5.51 -4.84
N SER A 151 -4.66 -5.80 -3.66
CA SER A 151 -3.95 -6.50 -2.59
C SER A 151 -3.55 -7.93 -3.00
N ALA A 152 -4.42 -8.64 -3.72
CA ALA A 152 -4.11 -9.97 -4.25
C ALA A 152 -2.99 -9.90 -5.30
N GLY A 153 -3.03 -8.94 -6.21
CA GLY A 153 -1.94 -8.67 -7.17
C GLY A 153 -0.62 -8.41 -6.45
N PHE A 154 -0.65 -7.57 -5.42
CA PHE A 154 0.52 -7.27 -4.60
C PHE A 154 1.08 -8.53 -3.91
N ALA A 155 0.23 -9.46 -3.43
CA ALA A 155 0.64 -10.73 -2.84
C ALA A 155 1.28 -11.70 -3.87
N ILE A 156 0.84 -11.65 -5.14
CA ILE A 156 1.40 -12.46 -6.23
C ILE A 156 2.86 -12.06 -6.51
N GLY A 157 3.25 -10.81 -6.24
CA GLY A 157 4.62 -10.34 -6.43
C GLY A 157 5.67 -11.21 -5.69
N PRO A 158 5.65 -11.30 -4.37
CA PRO A 158 6.55 -12.18 -3.62
C PRO A 158 6.36 -13.67 -3.96
N LEU A 159 5.13 -14.12 -4.25
CA LEU A 159 4.90 -15.49 -4.72
C LEU A 159 5.68 -15.78 -6.00
N THR A 160 5.71 -14.83 -6.92
CA THR A 160 6.51 -14.96 -8.16
C THR A 160 7.99 -15.15 -7.82
N LEU A 161 8.54 -14.39 -6.87
CA LEU A 161 9.93 -14.58 -6.43
C LEU A 161 10.19 -15.95 -5.81
N ALA A 162 9.22 -16.48 -5.07
CA ALA A 162 9.33 -17.82 -4.50
C ALA A 162 9.40 -18.92 -5.61
N LEU A 163 8.78 -18.68 -6.76
CA LEU A 163 8.71 -19.64 -7.88
C LEU A 163 9.84 -19.45 -8.90
N VAL A 164 10.12 -18.20 -9.29
CA VAL A 164 11.05 -17.84 -10.36
C VAL A 164 12.47 -17.62 -9.83
N GLY A 165 12.59 -17.34 -8.53
CA GLY A 165 13.84 -16.95 -7.89
C GLY A 165 14.07 -15.44 -7.95
N THR A 166 15.22 -15.00 -7.41
CA THR A 166 15.59 -13.60 -7.24
C THR A 166 16.87 -13.22 -7.99
N GLU A 167 17.42 -14.16 -8.76
CA GLU A 167 18.69 -14.00 -9.48
C GLU A 167 18.49 -13.74 -10.98
N GLY A 168 19.39 -12.96 -11.55
CA GLY A 168 19.43 -12.69 -12.98
C GLY A 168 18.25 -11.90 -13.50
N TRP A 169 17.90 -12.14 -14.76
CA TRP A 169 16.84 -11.44 -15.47
C TRP A 169 15.40 -11.93 -15.20
N PRO A 170 15.14 -13.23 -14.92
CA PRO A 170 13.77 -13.74 -14.84
C PRO A 170 12.81 -12.93 -13.95
N PRO A 171 13.14 -12.58 -12.68
CA PRO A 171 12.23 -11.78 -11.86
C PRO A 171 11.96 -10.38 -12.42
N PHE A 172 12.98 -9.75 -13.02
CA PHE A 172 12.80 -8.44 -13.66
C PHE A 172 11.91 -8.52 -14.90
N LEU A 173 12.06 -9.58 -15.71
CA LEU A 173 11.22 -9.80 -16.89
C LEU A 173 9.75 -9.95 -16.51
N VAL A 174 9.43 -10.60 -15.39
CA VAL A 174 8.06 -10.67 -14.89
C VAL A 174 7.54 -9.29 -14.52
N GLY A 175 8.31 -8.49 -13.79
CA GLY A 175 7.91 -7.13 -13.43
C GLY A 175 7.76 -6.20 -14.64
N ILE A 176 8.68 -6.28 -15.60
CA ILE A 176 8.64 -5.51 -16.86
C ILE A 176 7.43 -5.92 -17.69
N SER A 177 7.20 -7.24 -17.88
CA SER A 177 6.04 -7.73 -18.64
C SER A 177 4.72 -7.36 -17.97
N ALA A 178 4.66 -7.27 -16.64
CA ALA A 178 3.50 -6.77 -15.94
C ALA A 178 3.21 -5.29 -16.28
N PHE A 179 4.22 -4.41 -16.31
CA PHE A 179 4.01 -3.02 -16.75
C PHE A 179 3.64 -2.91 -18.24
N VAL A 180 4.26 -3.71 -19.10
CA VAL A 180 3.91 -3.76 -20.54
C VAL A 180 2.48 -4.24 -20.73
N LEU A 181 2.07 -5.30 -20.03
CA LEU A 181 0.70 -5.81 -20.08
C LEU A 181 -0.29 -4.80 -19.50
N CYS A 182 0.05 -4.11 -18.42
CA CYS A 182 -0.71 -2.98 -17.88
C CYS A 182 -0.96 -1.93 -18.97
N GLY A 183 0.08 -1.50 -19.67
CA GLY A 183 -0.03 -0.56 -20.81
C GLY A 183 -0.89 -1.09 -21.95
N ALA A 184 -0.77 -2.36 -22.32
CA ALA A 184 -1.57 -3.00 -23.36
C ALA A 184 -3.07 -3.06 -22.98
N ILE A 185 -3.40 -3.42 -21.75
CA ILE A 185 -4.78 -3.41 -21.25
C ILE A 185 -5.33 -1.99 -21.24
N LEU A 186 -4.54 -1.00 -20.77
CA LEU A 186 -4.92 0.41 -20.80
C LEU A 186 -5.25 0.85 -22.23
N LEU A 187 -4.41 0.55 -23.21
CA LEU A 187 -4.67 0.88 -24.63
C LEU A 187 -6.01 0.31 -25.11
N ALA A 188 -6.34 -0.91 -24.73
CA ALA A 188 -7.57 -1.59 -25.13
C ALA A 188 -8.84 -0.95 -24.52
N VAL A 189 -8.75 -0.42 -23.30
CA VAL A 189 -9.91 0.15 -22.58
C VAL A 189 -10.00 1.67 -22.69
N LEU A 190 -8.94 2.33 -23.10
CA LEU A 190 -8.80 3.78 -23.17
C LEU A 190 -9.94 4.52 -23.89
N PRO A 191 -10.49 4.01 -25.02
CA PRO A 191 -11.61 4.68 -25.71
C PRO A 191 -12.91 4.73 -24.88
N ARG A 192 -12.97 3.99 -23.77
CA ARG A 192 -14.14 3.89 -22.90
C ARG A 192 -13.98 4.66 -21.59
N MET A 193 -12.83 5.32 -21.39
CA MET A 193 -12.53 6.02 -20.15
C MET A 193 -13.16 7.42 -20.12
N PRO A 194 -13.77 7.82 -18.99
CA PRO A 194 -14.27 9.18 -18.82
C PRO A 194 -13.12 10.18 -18.76
N GLU A 195 -13.37 11.39 -19.24
CA GLU A 195 -12.48 12.52 -18.98
C GLU A 195 -12.49 12.84 -17.48
N MET A 196 -11.32 13.12 -16.92
CA MET A 196 -11.22 13.49 -15.51
C MET A 196 -11.74 14.90 -15.30
N GLN A 197 -12.73 15.04 -14.42
CA GLN A 197 -13.22 16.34 -13.98
C GLN A 197 -12.27 16.91 -12.91
N ASP A 198 -12.09 18.24 -12.95
CA ASP A 198 -11.31 18.95 -11.93
C ASP A 198 -12.05 18.89 -10.59
N GLU A 199 -11.62 18.01 -9.69
CA GLU A 199 -12.04 18.07 -8.28
C GLU A 199 -11.26 19.18 -7.58
N LYS A 200 -11.99 20.04 -6.89
CA LYS A 200 -11.40 21.08 -6.03
C LYS A 200 -10.56 20.40 -4.95
N GLN A 201 -9.29 20.74 -4.89
CA GLN A 201 -8.40 20.22 -3.84
C GLN A 201 -8.94 20.58 -2.44
N PRO A 202 -8.84 19.67 -1.47
CA PRO A 202 -9.31 19.93 -0.10
C PRO A 202 -8.51 21.07 0.53
N THR A 203 -9.21 21.89 1.31
CA THR A 203 -8.65 23.02 2.06
C THR A 203 -7.82 22.52 3.25
N SER A 204 -6.56 22.93 3.30
CA SER A 204 -5.62 22.79 4.45
C SER A 204 -5.64 21.48 5.24
N VAL A 205 -4.79 20.52 4.83
CA VAL A 205 -4.52 19.27 5.56
C VAL A 205 -3.92 19.52 6.96
N ALA A 206 -3.18 20.63 7.13
CA ALA A 206 -2.51 20.96 8.40
C ALA A 206 -3.47 21.07 9.60
N GLY A 207 -4.70 21.56 9.37
CA GLY A 207 -5.71 21.62 10.43
C GLY A 207 -6.17 20.24 10.91
N PHE A 208 -6.20 19.24 10.04
CA PHE A 208 -6.65 17.90 10.40
C PHE A 208 -5.66 17.16 11.33
N VAL A 209 -4.38 17.50 11.27
CA VAL A 209 -3.34 16.95 12.17
C VAL A 209 -3.67 17.23 13.64
N LEU A 210 -4.21 18.41 13.94
CA LEU A 210 -4.59 18.78 15.30
C LEU A 210 -5.92 18.14 15.75
N VAL A 211 -6.79 17.81 14.81
CA VAL A 211 -8.13 17.26 15.09
C VAL A 211 -8.07 15.74 15.36
N ALA A 212 -7.26 15.02 14.61
CA ALA A 212 -7.20 13.55 14.69
C ALA A 212 -5.76 12.99 14.67
N PRO A 213 -4.86 13.45 15.59
CA PRO A 213 -3.45 13.05 15.57
C PRO A 213 -3.25 11.54 15.74
N LEU A 214 -4.08 10.89 16.56
CA LEU A 214 -3.99 9.45 16.81
C LEU A 214 -4.36 8.62 15.57
N LEU A 215 -5.34 9.07 14.78
CA LEU A 215 -5.70 8.40 13.52
C LEU A 215 -4.57 8.53 12.50
N LEU A 216 -3.95 9.71 12.40
CA LEU A 216 -2.81 9.91 11.51
C LEU A 216 -1.60 9.10 11.95
N PHE A 217 -1.36 8.98 13.27
CA PHE A 217 -0.32 8.13 13.80
C PHE A 217 -0.59 6.65 13.53
N ALA A 218 -1.85 6.19 13.55
CA ALA A 218 -2.21 4.83 13.19
C ALA A 218 -1.91 4.53 11.71
N VAL A 219 -2.24 5.46 10.80
CA VAL A 219 -1.94 5.33 9.37
C VAL A 219 -0.43 5.35 9.12
N PHE A 220 0.29 6.27 9.75
CA PHE A 220 1.76 6.30 9.71
C PHE A 220 2.36 4.98 10.18
N THR A 221 1.88 4.44 11.32
CA THR A 221 2.34 3.17 11.89
C THR A 221 2.10 2.00 10.93
N ALA A 222 0.91 1.92 10.32
CA ALA A 222 0.58 0.87 9.36
C ALA A 222 1.53 0.92 8.15
N ALA A 223 1.75 2.10 7.58
CA ALA A 223 2.63 2.28 6.42
C ALA A 223 4.10 2.02 6.77
N ALA A 224 4.58 2.53 7.90
CA ALA A 224 5.96 2.32 8.35
C ALA A 224 6.23 0.84 8.64
N PHE A 225 5.27 0.15 9.24
CA PHE A 225 5.32 -1.29 9.48
C PHE A 225 5.40 -2.07 8.17
N GLU A 226 4.46 -1.83 7.26
CA GLU A 226 4.38 -2.53 5.98
C GLU A 226 5.65 -2.33 5.16
N GLN A 227 6.04 -1.08 4.92
CA GLN A 227 7.20 -0.76 4.09
C GLN A 227 8.52 -1.21 4.74
N GLY A 228 8.64 -1.08 6.06
CA GLY A 228 9.78 -1.58 6.83
C GLY A 228 9.91 -3.10 6.73
N LEU A 229 8.80 -3.81 6.89
CA LEU A 229 8.78 -5.28 6.77
C LEU A 229 9.11 -5.72 5.34
N LEU A 230 8.45 -5.17 4.33
CA LEU A 230 8.67 -5.54 2.93
C LEU A 230 10.11 -5.28 2.47
N ALA A 231 10.73 -4.22 2.96
CA ALA A 231 12.09 -3.86 2.61
C ALA A 231 13.16 -4.69 3.36
N LEU A 232 12.93 -5.04 4.63
CA LEU A 232 13.99 -5.56 5.49
C LEU A 232 13.77 -7.00 5.96
N PHE A 233 12.62 -7.61 5.67
CA PHE A 233 12.37 -9.01 6.01
C PHE A 233 13.28 -9.97 5.26
N SER A 234 13.72 -9.59 4.04
CA SER A 234 14.74 -10.31 3.28
C SER A 234 16.07 -10.39 4.05
N VAL A 235 16.51 -9.25 4.59
CA VAL A 235 17.75 -9.15 5.38
C VAL A 235 17.63 -9.95 6.69
N TYR A 236 16.50 -9.81 7.37
CA TYR A 236 16.21 -10.53 8.61
C TYR A 236 16.19 -12.04 8.41
N GLY A 237 15.47 -12.52 7.40
CA GLY A 237 15.33 -13.94 7.11
C GLY A 237 16.64 -14.58 6.67
N ALA A 238 17.42 -13.90 5.81
CA ALA A 238 18.72 -14.37 5.35
C ALA A 238 19.72 -14.50 6.50
N ALA A 239 19.74 -13.54 7.43
CA ALA A 239 20.59 -13.61 8.63
C ALA A 239 20.22 -14.78 9.58
N HIS A 240 18.99 -15.31 9.48
CA HIS A 240 18.56 -16.52 10.19
C HIS A 240 18.66 -17.80 9.33
N GLY A 241 19.38 -17.77 8.20
CA GLY A 241 19.58 -18.92 7.33
C GLY A 241 18.36 -19.36 6.54
N SER A 242 17.32 -18.53 6.43
CA SER A 242 16.15 -18.82 5.62
C SER A 242 16.48 -18.59 4.13
N SER A 243 16.01 -19.50 3.26
CA SER A 243 16.16 -19.30 1.82
C SER A 243 15.29 -18.14 1.33
N GLU A 244 15.71 -17.51 0.23
CA GLU A 244 14.96 -16.39 -0.38
C GLU A 244 13.56 -16.83 -0.82
N GLN A 245 13.40 -18.08 -1.28
CA GLN A 245 12.11 -18.69 -1.61
C GLN A 245 11.18 -18.75 -0.39
N ARG A 246 11.70 -19.20 0.76
CA ARG A 246 10.91 -19.26 2.00
C ARG A 246 10.51 -17.87 2.49
N ILE A 247 11.42 -16.91 2.43
CA ILE A 247 11.14 -15.52 2.82
C ILE A 247 10.06 -14.93 1.92
N SER A 248 10.18 -15.10 0.59
CA SER A 248 9.21 -14.63 -0.39
C SER A 248 7.83 -15.28 -0.20
N ALA A 249 7.79 -16.59 0.08
CA ALA A 249 6.54 -17.29 0.39
C ALA A 249 5.91 -16.79 1.69
N LEU A 250 6.70 -16.50 2.73
CA LEU A 250 6.19 -15.92 3.98
C LEU A 250 5.60 -14.52 3.78
N LEU A 251 6.24 -13.67 2.97
CA LEU A 251 5.68 -12.37 2.59
C LEU A 251 4.36 -12.53 1.83
N THR A 252 4.27 -13.52 0.94
CA THR A 252 3.01 -13.85 0.25
C THR A 252 1.91 -14.22 1.24
N VAL A 253 2.20 -15.11 2.19
CA VAL A 253 1.24 -15.56 3.22
C VAL A 253 0.83 -14.40 4.11
N PHE A 254 1.77 -13.53 4.48
CA PHE A 254 1.50 -12.32 5.25
C PHE A 254 0.51 -11.40 4.52
N ILE A 255 0.74 -11.10 3.24
CA ILE A 255 -0.17 -10.25 2.45
C ILE A 255 -1.51 -10.97 2.18
N ALA A 256 -1.50 -12.28 1.96
CA ALA A 256 -2.72 -13.07 1.77
C ALA A 256 -3.62 -13.04 3.01
N GLY A 257 -3.04 -12.99 4.20
CA GLY A 257 -3.78 -12.81 5.45
C GLY A 257 -4.56 -11.48 5.47
N ASN A 258 -3.94 -10.40 4.99
CA ASN A 258 -4.63 -9.13 4.79
C ASN A 258 -5.86 -9.30 3.88
N VAL A 259 -5.68 -9.90 2.72
CA VAL A 259 -6.79 -10.09 1.75
C VAL A 259 -7.95 -10.90 2.35
N ALA A 260 -7.63 -12.01 3.03
CA ALA A 260 -8.62 -12.96 3.50
C ALA A 260 -9.37 -12.50 4.76
N LEU A 261 -8.67 -11.83 5.69
CA LEU A 261 -9.22 -11.52 7.03
C LEU A 261 -9.70 -10.08 7.20
N GLN A 262 -9.60 -9.20 6.19
CA GLN A 262 -10.11 -7.83 6.30
C GLN A 262 -11.63 -7.78 6.50
N ILE A 263 -12.39 -8.66 5.82
CA ILE A 263 -13.86 -8.74 6.01
C ILE A 263 -14.21 -9.18 7.43
N PRO A 264 -13.67 -10.27 7.99
CA PRO A 264 -13.85 -10.63 9.39
C PRO A 264 -13.45 -9.54 10.39
N LEU A 265 -12.33 -8.83 10.15
CA LEU A 265 -11.90 -7.71 11.00
C LEU A 265 -12.87 -6.52 10.93
N GLY A 266 -13.40 -6.20 9.75
CA GLY A 266 -14.44 -5.18 9.58
C GLY A 266 -15.71 -5.56 10.33
N ALA A 267 -16.19 -6.79 10.19
CA ALA A 267 -17.37 -7.29 10.93
C ALA A 267 -17.15 -7.29 12.46
N LEU A 268 -15.92 -7.54 12.91
CA LEU A 268 -15.58 -7.42 14.33
C LEU A 268 -15.64 -5.94 14.79
N ALA A 269 -15.18 -5.01 13.94
CA ALA A 269 -15.24 -3.58 14.24
C ALA A 269 -16.68 -3.07 14.37
N GLU A 270 -17.61 -3.56 13.53
CA GLU A 270 -19.04 -3.24 13.66
C GLU A 270 -19.64 -3.70 15.00
N ARG A 271 -19.15 -4.81 15.55
CA ARG A 271 -19.68 -5.37 16.82
C ARG A 271 -19.08 -4.76 18.07
N VAL A 272 -17.78 -4.52 18.09
CA VAL A 272 -17.05 -4.11 19.31
C VAL A 272 -16.50 -2.69 19.24
N GLY A 273 -16.60 -2.04 18.09
CA GLY A 273 -16.12 -0.69 17.81
C GLY A 273 -14.72 -0.66 17.21
N ALA A 274 -14.51 0.17 16.19
CA ALA A 274 -13.28 0.24 15.42
C ALA A 274 -12.05 0.60 16.27
N THR A 275 -12.19 1.46 17.28
CA THR A 275 -11.10 1.85 18.18
C THR A 275 -10.57 0.66 19.00
N ARG A 276 -11.46 -0.22 19.49
CA ARG A 276 -11.05 -1.41 20.25
C ARG A 276 -10.37 -2.43 19.35
N VAL A 277 -10.89 -2.61 18.12
CA VAL A 277 -10.25 -3.51 17.14
C VAL A 277 -8.89 -2.96 16.71
N MET A 278 -8.73 -1.64 16.56
CA MET A 278 -7.43 -1.01 16.31
C MET A 278 -6.43 -1.33 17.44
N LEU A 279 -6.86 -1.23 18.71
CA LEU A 279 -6.02 -1.61 19.85
C LEU A 279 -5.58 -3.07 19.76
N LEU A 280 -6.52 -3.98 19.50
CA LEU A 280 -6.20 -5.41 19.33
C LEU A 280 -5.23 -5.63 18.17
N CYS A 281 -5.46 -5.01 17.01
CA CYS A 281 -4.57 -5.09 15.86
C CYS A 281 -3.16 -4.62 16.20
N ALA A 282 -3.01 -3.48 16.88
CA ALA A 282 -1.71 -2.96 17.26
C ALA A 282 -0.98 -3.88 18.28
N LEU A 283 -1.71 -4.42 19.27
CA LEU A 283 -1.15 -5.36 20.25
C LEU A 283 -0.72 -6.68 19.57
N PHE A 284 -1.57 -7.27 18.73
CA PHE A 284 -1.22 -8.53 18.06
C PHE A 284 -0.11 -8.31 17.02
N ALA A 285 -0.04 -7.15 16.37
CA ALA A 285 1.07 -6.80 15.49
C ALA A 285 2.39 -6.73 16.27
N ALA A 286 2.39 -6.07 17.44
CA ALA A 286 3.57 -6.00 18.32
C ALA A 286 3.98 -7.39 18.85
N VAL A 287 3.01 -8.22 19.27
CA VAL A 287 3.27 -9.60 19.71
C VAL A 287 3.83 -10.46 18.58
N GLY A 288 3.29 -10.32 17.34
CA GLY A 288 3.83 -10.99 16.16
C GLY A 288 5.30 -10.66 15.92
N CYS A 289 5.69 -9.39 16.07
CA CYS A 289 7.09 -8.97 16.01
C CYS A 289 7.93 -9.66 17.13
N ALA A 290 7.46 -9.65 18.37
CA ALA A 290 8.18 -10.23 19.50
C ALA A 290 8.36 -11.75 19.36
N LEU A 291 7.39 -12.43 18.74
CA LEU A 291 7.43 -13.88 18.52
C LEU A 291 8.23 -14.27 17.26
N LEU A 292 8.50 -13.33 16.34
CA LEU A 292 9.16 -13.62 15.08
C LEU A 292 10.48 -14.38 15.21
N PRO A 293 11.41 -14.04 16.13
CA PRO A 293 12.68 -14.77 16.28
C PRO A 293 12.50 -16.24 16.64
N VAL A 294 11.49 -16.54 17.47
CA VAL A 294 11.21 -17.90 17.96
C VAL A 294 10.43 -18.71 16.92
N LEU A 295 9.53 -18.08 16.22
CA LEU A 295 8.62 -18.76 15.27
C LEU A 295 9.24 -18.96 13.89
N LEU A 296 10.14 -18.10 13.45
CA LEU A 296 10.72 -18.15 12.11
C LEU A 296 11.30 -19.53 11.73
N PRO A 297 12.02 -20.26 12.61
CA PRO A 297 12.53 -21.60 12.30
C PRO A 297 11.46 -22.71 12.32
N THR A 298 10.27 -22.43 12.83
CA THR A 298 9.20 -23.41 13.05
C THR A 298 8.16 -23.41 11.93
N LEU A 299 7.30 -24.43 11.86
CA LEU A 299 6.15 -24.47 10.96
C LEU A 299 5.01 -23.53 11.40
N LEU A 300 4.98 -23.15 12.68
CA LEU A 300 3.96 -22.24 13.22
C LEU A 300 4.06 -20.83 12.64
N ILE A 301 5.20 -20.46 12.04
CA ILE A 301 5.36 -19.17 11.39
C ILE A 301 4.30 -18.95 10.29
N TRP A 302 3.86 -20.00 9.58
CA TRP A 302 2.93 -19.87 8.46
C TRP A 302 1.54 -19.37 8.90
N PRO A 303 0.81 -20.04 9.81
CA PRO A 303 -0.48 -19.53 10.28
C PRO A 303 -0.32 -18.22 11.07
N VAL A 304 0.78 -18.04 11.80
CA VAL A 304 1.02 -16.78 12.51
C VAL A 304 1.28 -15.65 11.54
N ALA A 305 2.08 -15.82 10.50
CA ALA A 305 2.31 -14.79 9.47
C ALA A 305 1.01 -14.40 8.76
N PHE A 306 0.12 -15.36 8.50
CA PHE A 306 -1.19 -15.10 7.90
C PHE A 306 -2.05 -14.19 8.78
N VAL A 307 -2.19 -14.51 10.07
CA VAL A 307 -2.94 -13.67 11.01
C VAL A 307 -2.24 -12.33 11.27
N TRP A 308 -0.91 -12.36 11.36
CA TRP A 308 -0.09 -11.18 11.61
C TRP A 308 -0.24 -10.14 10.48
N GLY A 309 -0.26 -10.59 9.22
CA GLY A 309 -0.54 -9.73 8.08
C GLY A 309 -1.92 -9.07 8.19
N ALA A 310 -2.94 -9.85 8.51
CA ALA A 310 -4.29 -9.32 8.67
C ALA A 310 -4.38 -8.20 9.71
N VAL A 311 -3.78 -8.41 10.90
CA VAL A 311 -3.86 -7.42 11.98
C VAL A 311 -2.97 -6.20 11.71
N ALA A 312 -1.80 -6.37 11.07
CA ALA A 312 -0.93 -5.26 10.73
C ALA A 312 -1.59 -4.29 9.73
N PHE A 313 -2.16 -4.81 8.64
CA PHE A 313 -2.95 -4.02 7.69
C PHE A 313 -4.28 -3.57 8.28
N GLY A 314 -4.84 -4.33 9.22
CA GLY A 314 -6.06 -3.99 9.94
C GLY A 314 -5.99 -2.65 10.67
N ILE A 315 -4.81 -2.21 11.11
CA ILE A 315 -4.60 -0.90 11.72
C ILE A 315 -5.08 0.22 10.78
N TYR A 316 -4.68 0.17 9.51
CA TYR A 316 -5.10 1.14 8.49
C TYR A 316 -6.62 1.07 8.23
N THR A 317 -7.15 -0.13 8.11
CA THR A 317 -8.58 -0.35 7.88
C THR A 317 -9.42 0.21 9.02
N MET A 318 -9.01 0.00 10.27
CA MET A 318 -9.68 0.60 11.44
C MET A 318 -9.57 2.12 11.44
N GLY A 319 -8.47 2.67 10.96
CA GLY A 319 -8.30 4.11 10.76
C GLY A 319 -9.34 4.66 9.77
N LEU A 320 -9.53 4.00 8.62
CA LEU A 320 -10.51 4.39 7.60
C LEU A 320 -11.95 4.31 8.12
N ILE A 321 -12.30 3.26 8.86
CA ILE A 321 -13.62 3.13 9.47
C ILE A 321 -13.87 4.30 10.43
N GLN A 322 -12.94 4.58 11.33
CA GLN A 322 -13.07 5.69 12.28
C GLN A 322 -13.12 7.06 11.58
N LEU A 323 -12.39 7.22 10.48
CA LEU A 323 -12.46 8.44 9.67
C LEU A 323 -13.88 8.63 9.12
N GLY A 324 -14.50 7.58 8.57
CA GLY A 324 -15.86 7.62 8.05
C GLY A 324 -16.93 7.77 9.12
N GLU A 325 -16.72 7.22 10.33
CA GLU A 325 -17.65 7.33 11.46
C GLU A 325 -17.66 8.73 12.12
N ASN A 326 -16.48 9.37 12.20
CA ASN A 326 -16.31 10.59 12.98
C ASN A 326 -16.35 11.88 12.14
N PHE A 327 -16.20 11.77 10.81
CA PHE A 327 -16.09 12.94 9.94
C PHE A 327 -16.98 12.81 8.72
N SER A 328 -17.50 13.95 8.23
CA SER A 328 -18.36 14.03 7.05
C SER A 328 -18.03 15.27 6.21
N GLY A 329 -18.54 15.32 4.97
CA GLY A 329 -18.39 16.48 4.08
C GLY A 329 -16.92 16.83 3.80
N SER A 330 -16.59 18.12 3.91
CA SER A 330 -15.23 18.63 3.63
C SER A 330 -14.18 18.09 4.60
N MET A 331 -14.55 17.83 5.86
CA MET A 331 -13.64 17.26 6.85
C MET A 331 -13.25 15.82 6.52
N LEU A 332 -14.16 15.01 5.98
CA LEU A 332 -13.87 13.67 5.51
C LEU A 332 -12.89 13.70 4.32
N MET A 333 -13.09 14.61 3.37
CA MET A 333 -12.16 14.79 2.24
C MET A 333 -10.77 15.24 2.71
N THR A 334 -10.72 16.20 3.64
CA THR A 334 -9.45 16.65 4.23
C THR A 334 -8.76 15.52 5.00
N GLY A 335 -9.52 14.71 5.72
CA GLY A 335 -9.04 13.54 6.44
C GLY A 335 -8.44 12.48 5.51
N ASN A 336 -9.08 12.19 4.38
CA ASN A 336 -8.53 11.28 3.37
C ASN A 336 -7.20 11.79 2.79
N ALA A 337 -7.11 13.09 2.48
CA ALA A 337 -5.85 13.70 2.02
C ALA A 337 -4.76 13.62 3.11
N ALA A 338 -5.11 13.86 4.38
CA ALA A 338 -4.20 13.72 5.52
C ALA A 338 -3.73 12.27 5.69
N PHE A 339 -4.62 11.28 5.47
CA PHE A 339 -4.27 9.86 5.50
C PHE A 339 -3.27 9.49 4.41
N ALA A 340 -3.46 9.99 3.19
CA ALA A 340 -2.51 9.76 2.10
C ALA A 340 -1.11 10.31 2.43
N LEU A 341 -1.03 11.49 3.03
CA LEU A 341 0.25 12.06 3.50
C LEU A 341 0.85 11.27 4.67
N ALA A 342 0.03 10.84 5.64
CA ALA A 342 0.49 10.03 6.76
C ALA A 342 1.01 8.65 6.29
N TRP A 343 0.32 8.05 5.33
CA TRP A 343 0.77 6.80 4.68
C TRP A 343 2.11 7.00 3.97
N GLY A 344 2.22 8.03 3.15
CA GLY A 344 3.46 8.32 2.43
C GLY A 344 4.62 8.63 3.37
N THR A 345 4.41 9.44 4.42
CA THR A 345 5.46 9.74 5.41
C THR A 345 5.87 8.52 6.22
N GLY A 346 4.92 7.64 6.58
CA GLY A 346 5.22 6.34 7.20
C GLY A 346 6.04 5.44 6.30
N GLY A 347 5.68 5.38 5.00
CA GLY A 347 6.42 4.61 4.00
C GLY A 347 7.85 5.12 3.77
N ILE A 348 8.06 6.44 3.85
CA ILE A 348 9.40 7.04 3.74
C ILE A 348 10.22 6.79 5.02
N ALA A 349 9.61 6.93 6.20
CA ALA A 349 10.33 6.85 7.47
C ALA A 349 10.57 5.41 7.94
N GLY A 350 9.62 4.51 7.68
CA GLY A 350 9.63 3.13 8.21
C GLY A 350 10.88 2.34 7.86
N PRO A 351 11.22 2.13 6.58
CA PRO A 351 12.38 1.34 6.18
C PRO A 351 13.72 1.90 6.70
N PRO A 352 14.04 3.20 6.57
CA PRO A 352 15.29 3.74 7.10
C PRO A 352 15.41 3.65 8.62
N LEU A 353 14.33 3.97 9.35
CA LEU A 353 14.32 3.87 10.81
C LEU A 353 14.55 2.43 11.27
N THR A 354 13.81 1.49 10.68
CA THR A 354 13.95 0.06 11.00
C THR A 354 15.34 -0.45 10.63
N GLY A 355 15.87 -0.07 9.46
CA GLY A 355 17.22 -0.43 9.02
C GLY A 355 18.31 0.13 9.92
N THR A 356 18.17 1.38 10.38
CA THR A 356 19.10 1.99 11.33
C THR A 356 19.10 1.25 12.67
N VAL A 357 17.93 0.85 13.17
CA VAL A 357 17.86 0.05 14.40
C VAL A 357 18.53 -1.32 14.19
N MET A 358 18.38 -1.93 13.00
CA MET A 358 19.10 -3.17 12.68
C MET A 358 20.61 -2.98 12.62
N ASP A 359 21.11 -1.86 12.13
CA ASP A 359 22.54 -1.56 12.11
C ASP A 359 23.10 -1.37 13.54
N LEU A 360 22.33 -0.78 14.45
CA LEU A 360 22.74 -0.48 15.83
C LEU A 360 22.76 -1.70 16.76
N ILE A 361 21.74 -2.57 16.67
CA ILE A 361 21.54 -3.68 17.61
C ILE A 361 21.50 -5.06 16.95
N GLY A 362 21.87 -5.13 15.67
CA GLY A 362 21.83 -6.35 14.86
C GLY A 362 20.45 -6.65 14.30
N VAL A 363 20.32 -7.82 13.69
CA VAL A 363 19.12 -8.21 12.91
C VAL A 363 17.81 -8.20 13.73
N GLN A 364 17.89 -8.37 15.05
CA GLN A 364 16.74 -8.26 15.97
C GLN A 364 16.18 -6.83 16.03
N GLY A 365 16.87 -5.86 15.45
CA GLY A 365 16.38 -4.50 15.28
C GLY A 365 15.09 -4.42 14.47
N LEU A 366 14.89 -5.30 13.48
CA LEU A 366 13.64 -5.35 12.71
C LEU A 366 12.41 -5.61 13.60
N PRO A 367 12.29 -6.76 14.28
CA PRO A 367 11.13 -7.02 15.13
C PRO A 367 11.01 -6.01 16.27
N LEU A 368 12.13 -5.54 16.86
CA LEU A 368 12.08 -4.57 17.95
C LEU A 368 11.52 -3.22 17.49
N ALA A 369 12.02 -2.66 16.39
CA ALA A 369 11.56 -1.37 15.88
C ALA A 369 10.06 -1.40 15.53
N LEU A 370 9.61 -2.46 14.85
CA LEU A 370 8.21 -2.62 14.48
C LEU A 370 7.32 -2.88 15.71
N ALA A 371 7.80 -3.66 16.71
CA ALA A 371 7.08 -3.89 17.95
C ALA A 371 6.92 -2.59 18.77
N LEU A 372 7.97 -1.77 18.85
CA LEU A 372 7.92 -0.48 19.56
C LEU A 372 6.95 0.49 18.88
N LEU A 373 6.94 0.53 17.56
CA LEU A 373 6.02 1.37 16.80
C LEU A 373 4.55 0.97 17.04
N CYS A 374 4.23 -0.31 16.92
CA CYS A 374 2.89 -0.83 17.20
C CYS A 374 2.52 -0.70 18.68
N GLY A 375 3.48 -0.91 19.60
CA GLY A 375 3.29 -0.71 21.03
C GLY A 375 2.96 0.73 21.40
N ALA A 376 3.67 1.71 20.80
CA ALA A 376 3.39 3.11 20.99
C ALA A 376 1.97 3.47 20.51
N LEU A 377 1.55 2.94 19.35
CA LEU A 377 0.17 3.09 18.89
C LEU A 377 -0.83 2.46 19.87
N ALA A 378 -0.57 1.24 20.33
CA ALA A 378 -1.46 0.55 21.27
C ALA A 378 -1.63 1.36 22.57
N VAL A 379 -0.55 1.92 23.11
CA VAL A 379 -0.60 2.81 24.30
C VAL A 379 -1.45 4.05 23.99
N GLY A 380 -1.23 4.72 22.86
CA GLY A 380 -2.01 5.90 22.47
C GLY A 380 -3.51 5.61 22.36
N VAL A 381 -3.86 4.49 21.71
CA VAL A 381 -5.27 4.06 21.57
C VAL A 381 -5.86 3.67 22.92
N PHE A 382 -5.12 2.98 23.77
CA PHE A 382 -5.57 2.61 25.12
C PHE A 382 -5.85 3.85 25.99
N VAL A 383 -4.93 4.83 26.00
CA VAL A 383 -5.12 6.09 26.72
C VAL A 383 -6.36 6.82 26.23
N SER A 384 -6.58 6.88 24.92
CA SER A 384 -7.79 7.47 24.33
C SER A 384 -9.07 6.78 24.81
N LEU A 385 -9.09 5.45 24.83
CA LEU A 385 -10.25 4.66 25.32
C LEU A 385 -10.55 4.88 26.81
N VAL A 386 -9.51 5.04 27.63
CA VAL A 386 -9.66 5.30 29.08
C VAL A 386 -10.14 6.74 29.31
N SER A 387 -9.62 7.71 28.57
CA SER A 387 -10.02 9.11 28.72
C SER A 387 -11.49 9.34 28.33
N GLN A 388 -11.98 8.65 27.30
CA GLN A 388 -13.38 8.72 26.88
C GLN A 388 -14.37 8.13 27.90
N ARG A 389 -13.91 7.23 28.81
CA ARG A 389 -14.72 6.64 29.87
C ARG A 389 -14.85 7.50 31.13
N ARG A 390 -14.02 8.57 31.28
CA ARG A 390 -14.13 9.48 32.41
C ARG A 390 -15.27 10.46 32.13
N PRO A 391 -16.37 10.47 32.95
CA PRO A 391 -17.43 11.46 32.81
C PRO A 391 -16.78 12.86 32.99
N ALA A 392 -17.20 13.80 32.17
CA ALA A 392 -16.84 15.22 32.38
C ALA A 392 -17.25 15.60 33.80
N ARG A 393 -16.26 15.94 34.63
CA ARG A 393 -16.45 16.47 35.99
C ARG A 393 -16.89 17.94 35.90
#